data_bec2d229a53bd07a560cedabfa2e3b00
#
_entry.id   bec2d229a53bd07a560cedabfa2e3b00
#
_cell.length_a   1.000
_cell.length_b   1.000
_cell.length_c   1.000
_cell.angle_alpha   90.00
_cell.angle_beta   90.00
_cell.angle_gamma   90.00
#
_symmetry.space_group_name_H-M   'P 1'
#
loop_
_entity.id
_entity.type
_entity.pdbx_description
1 polymer ?
#
loop_
_entity_poly.entity_id
_entity_poly.type
_entity_poly.pdbx_seq_one_letter_code
_entity_poly.pdbx_strand_id
1 'polypeptide(L)'
;MIIVTGGAGFIGANIVKGLNERGRDDIIVVDNLEHGDKFLNLTDCEIADYRDKRDFLADIDKGLYAGRVEAIFHEGACSDTMNHDGLYMMHNNYEFSKALLAFCEREGTQFLYASSASVYGAGRVFREERAVEAPLNVYGYSKFLFDQYVRRYATGACQVVGFRYFNVYGPREQHKGRMASVAYHFFHQYRETGQVRLFGASGGYAAGEQRRDFVSVEDVVNINLHFLWHKNLSGIYNVGTGRAQTFNDVATATVNALRRHDGKEPLTTAELVKREIITYIPFPEALVGKYQSYTQANVDALRETGYTASTYDVAQGASRYVEWLLSRARAG
;
A
#
# COMPACT_ATOMS: atom_id res chain seq x y z
N MET A 1 2.08 -23.85 -4.54
CA MET A 1 1.07 -22.79 -4.72
C MET A 1 1.40 -21.58 -3.86
N ILE A 2 0.93 -20.42 -4.25
CA ILE A 2 1.08 -19.17 -3.48
C ILE A 2 -0.30 -18.76 -2.97
N ILE A 3 -0.37 -18.26 -1.75
CA ILE A 3 -1.60 -17.68 -1.20
C ILE A 3 -1.43 -16.16 -1.08
N VAL A 4 -2.43 -15.39 -1.53
CA VAL A 4 -2.46 -13.93 -1.38
C VAL A 4 -3.71 -13.56 -0.60
N THR A 5 -3.55 -13.23 0.69
CA THR A 5 -4.67 -12.71 1.48
C THR A 5 -4.83 -11.21 1.21
N GLY A 6 -6.06 -10.71 1.21
CA GLY A 6 -6.35 -9.37 0.69
C GLY A 6 -6.12 -9.30 -0.83
N GLY A 7 -6.14 -10.45 -1.51
CA GLY A 7 -5.78 -10.57 -2.92
C GLY A 7 -6.77 -9.92 -3.90
N ALA A 8 -7.98 -9.59 -3.48
CA ALA A 8 -8.91 -8.75 -4.24
C ALA A 8 -8.75 -7.26 -3.89
N GLY A 9 -7.92 -6.92 -2.90
CA GLY A 9 -7.61 -5.54 -2.51
C GLY A 9 -6.59 -4.87 -3.44
N PHE A 10 -6.18 -3.65 -3.07
CA PHE A 10 -5.28 -2.82 -3.87
C PHE A 10 -3.92 -3.48 -4.10
N ILE A 11 -3.11 -3.66 -3.06
CA ILE A 11 -1.75 -4.20 -3.19
C ILE A 11 -1.80 -5.68 -3.54
N GLY A 12 -2.66 -6.47 -2.88
CA GLY A 12 -2.76 -7.90 -3.12
C GLY A 12 -3.09 -8.26 -4.57
N ALA A 13 -4.05 -7.57 -5.20
CA ALA A 13 -4.39 -7.82 -6.61
C ALA A 13 -3.26 -7.43 -7.58
N ASN A 14 -2.45 -6.42 -7.26
CA ASN A 14 -1.26 -6.10 -8.03
C ASN A 14 -0.15 -7.14 -7.84
N ILE A 15 -0.01 -7.74 -6.64
CA ILE A 15 0.90 -8.88 -6.42
C ILE A 15 0.43 -10.10 -7.24
N VAL A 16 -0.87 -10.42 -7.22
CA VAL A 16 -1.43 -11.50 -8.07
C VAL A 16 -1.09 -11.26 -9.54
N LYS A 17 -1.34 -10.04 -10.04
CA LYS A 17 -1.01 -9.66 -11.42
C LYS A 17 0.48 -9.78 -11.71
N GLY A 18 1.33 -9.28 -10.81
CA GLY A 18 2.78 -9.36 -10.94
C GLY A 18 3.32 -10.80 -10.92
N LEU A 19 2.66 -11.71 -10.20
CA LEU A 19 2.96 -13.16 -10.26
C LEU A 19 2.54 -13.75 -11.60
N ASN A 20 1.35 -13.43 -12.12
CA ASN A 20 0.90 -13.87 -13.44
C ASN A 20 1.85 -13.43 -14.55
N GLU A 21 2.32 -12.20 -14.54
CA GLU A 21 3.30 -11.67 -15.52
C GLU A 21 4.63 -12.44 -15.50
N ARG A 22 4.87 -13.20 -14.42
CA ARG A 22 6.05 -14.09 -14.27
C ARG A 22 5.71 -15.58 -14.40
N GLY A 23 4.55 -15.85 -14.99
CA GLY A 23 4.12 -17.23 -15.31
C GLY A 23 3.60 -18.04 -14.12
N ARG A 24 3.20 -17.38 -13.00
CA ARG A 24 2.59 -18.05 -11.86
C ARG A 24 1.08 -17.82 -11.87
N ASP A 25 0.32 -18.91 -11.96
CA ASP A 25 -1.15 -18.96 -11.90
C ASP A 25 -1.66 -19.88 -10.78
N ASP A 26 -0.77 -20.61 -10.12
CA ASP A 26 -1.04 -21.48 -8.98
C ASP A 26 -1.30 -20.67 -7.69
N ILE A 27 -2.19 -19.67 -7.79
CA ILE A 27 -2.46 -18.66 -6.77
C ILE A 27 -3.84 -18.88 -6.17
N ILE A 28 -3.92 -18.97 -4.84
CA ILE A 28 -5.18 -18.87 -4.11
C ILE A 28 -5.35 -17.45 -3.60
N VAL A 29 -6.40 -16.78 -4.03
CA VAL A 29 -6.81 -15.48 -3.51
C VAL A 29 -7.69 -15.68 -2.29
N VAL A 30 -7.29 -15.10 -1.15
CA VAL A 30 -8.09 -15.10 0.08
C VAL A 30 -8.54 -13.68 0.37
N ASP A 31 -9.85 -13.43 0.36
CA ASP A 31 -10.41 -12.11 0.62
C ASP A 31 -11.84 -12.21 1.15
N ASN A 32 -12.46 -11.08 1.47
CA ASN A 32 -13.91 -10.93 1.54
C ASN A 32 -14.37 -10.01 0.40
N LEU A 33 -15.44 -10.37 -0.26
CA LEU A 33 -16.05 -9.51 -1.29
C LEU A 33 -17.25 -8.74 -0.74
N GLU A 34 -17.19 -8.31 0.54
CA GLU A 34 -18.20 -7.44 1.15
C GLU A 34 -18.42 -6.14 0.35
N HIS A 35 -17.35 -5.57 -0.18
CA HIS A 35 -17.41 -4.55 -1.23
C HIS A 35 -17.32 -5.25 -2.59
N GLY A 36 -18.49 -5.47 -3.22
CA GLY A 36 -18.60 -6.27 -4.45
C GLY A 36 -17.63 -5.82 -5.54
N ASP A 37 -17.45 -4.51 -5.73
CA ASP A 37 -16.58 -3.95 -6.78
C ASP A 37 -15.10 -4.40 -6.70
N LYS A 38 -14.68 -5.02 -5.60
CA LYS A 38 -13.32 -5.59 -5.50
C LYS A 38 -13.05 -6.68 -6.55
N PHE A 39 -14.08 -7.37 -7.05
CA PHE A 39 -13.90 -8.36 -8.11
C PHE A 39 -13.24 -7.77 -9.37
N LEU A 40 -13.50 -6.49 -9.66
CA LEU A 40 -12.91 -5.78 -10.80
C LEU A 40 -11.37 -5.79 -10.79
N ASN A 41 -10.78 -5.93 -9.62
CA ASN A 41 -9.33 -6.03 -9.46
C ASN A 41 -8.76 -7.37 -9.94
N LEU A 42 -9.59 -8.40 -10.08
CA LEU A 42 -9.19 -9.76 -10.44
C LEU A 42 -9.61 -10.17 -11.85
N THR A 43 -10.37 -9.35 -12.57
CA THR A 43 -10.94 -9.71 -13.89
C THR A 43 -9.91 -9.99 -14.98
N ASP A 44 -8.68 -9.53 -14.83
CA ASP A 44 -7.54 -9.72 -15.72
C ASP A 44 -6.39 -10.50 -15.05
N CYS A 45 -6.72 -11.26 -14.00
CA CYS A 45 -5.79 -12.12 -13.27
C CYS A 45 -6.15 -13.59 -13.47
N GLU A 46 -5.13 -14.44 -13.58
CA GLU A 46 -5.26 -15.88 -13.57
C GLU A 46 -5.01 -16.39 -12.15
N ILE A 47 -5.99 -17.08 -11.58
CA ILE A 47 -5.91 -17.63 -10.23
C ILE A 47 -6.41 -19.09 -10.23
N ALA A 48 -5.83 -19.92 -9.35
CA ALA A 48 -6.25 -21.31 -9.19
C ALA A 48 -7.56 -21.41 -8.41
N ASP A 49 -7.76 -20.56 -7.41
CA ASP A 49 -9.00 -20.55 -6.58
C ASP A 49 -9.17 -19.23 -5.82
N TYR A 50 -10.41 -18.99 -5.39
CA TYR A 50 -10.79 -17.94 -4.45
C TYR A 50 -11.34 -18.56 -3.17
N ARG A 51 -10.93 -18.03 -2.01
CA ARG A 51 -11.43 -18.48 -0.71
C ARG A 51 -11.86 -17.29 0.17
N ASP A 52 -13.05 -17.37 0.77
CA ASP A 52 -13.47 -16.37 1.77
C ASP A 52 -12.56 -16.46 3.00
N LYS A 53 -12.13 -15.30 3.51
CA LYS A 53 -11.20 -15.23 4.64
C LYS A 53 -11.71 -15.91 5.91
N ARG A 54 -13.04 -15.98 6.10
CA ARG A 54 -13.66 -16.59 7.29
C ARG A 54 -13.49 -18.11 7.28
N ASP A 55 -13.60 -18.71 6.10
CA ASP A 55 -13.42 -20.16 5.91
C ASP A 55 -11.95 -20.55 5.89
N PHE A 56 -11.10 -19.65 5.43
CA PHE A 56 -9.69 -19.92 5.20
C PHE A 56 -8.93 -20.35 6.48
N LEU A 57 -9.18 -19.70 7.63
CA LEU A 57 -8.55 -20.12 8.88
C LEU A 57 -9.01 -21.52 9.31
N ALA A 58 -10.31 -21.83 9.15
CA ALA A 58 -10.83 -23.16 9.43
C ALA A 58 -10.24 -24.23 8.51
N ASP A 59 -9.95 -23.87 7.26
CA ASP A 59 -9.28 -24.76 6.31
C ASP A 59 -7.81 -25.02 6.68
N ILE A 60 -7.11 -23.98 7.18
CA ILE A 60 -5.76 -24.13 7.74
C ILE A 60 -5.77 -25.10 8.94
N ASP A 61 -6.72 -24.94 9.85
CA ASP A 61 -6.83 -25.79 11.04
C ASP A 61 -7.14 -27.26 10.70
N LYS A 62 -7.88 -27.49 9.59
CA LYS A 62 -8.15 -28.83 9.03
C LYS A 62 -6.98 -29.41 8.26
N GLY A 63 -5.88 -28.66 8.08
CA GLY A 63 -4.69 -29.12 7.36
C GLY A 63 -4.84 -29.15 5.84
N LEU A 64 -5.84 -28.46 5.25
CA LEU A 64 -6.07 -28.51 3.79
C LEU A 64 -4.90 -27.95 2.95
N TYR A 65 -4.07 -27.15 3.55
CA TYR A 65 -2.92 -26.51 2.88
C TYR A 65 -1.57 -27.08 3.32
N ALA A 66 -1.53 -28.05 4.24
CA ALA A 66 -0.28 -28.60 4.79
C ALA A 66 0.65 -29.13 3.71
N GLY A 67 1.93 -28.74 3.74
CA GLY A 67 2.99 -29.15 2.82
C GLY A 67 2.79 -28.70 1.35
N ARG A 68 1.80 -27.84 1.05
CA ARG A 68 1.44 -27.45 -0.32
C ARG A 68 1.71 -25.98 -0.63
N VAL A 69 1.92 -25.14 0.37
CA VAL A 69 2.07 -23.70 0.22
C VAL A 69 3.54 -23.31 0.23
N GLU A 70 3.98 -22.66 -0.82
CA GLU A 70 5.32 -22.11 -0.95
C GLU A 70 5.45 -20.80 -0.18
N ALA A 71 4.49 -19.90 -0.37
CA ALA A 71 4.51 -18.56 0.24
C ALA A 71 3.10 -18.05 0.51
N ILE A 72 2.96 -17.24 1.56
CA ILE A 72 1.78 -16.41 1.83
C ILE A 72 2.19 -14.94 1.73
N PHE A 73 1.57 -14.19 0.79
CA PHE A 73 1.53 -12.74 0.80
C PHE A 73 0.33 -12.31 1.64
N HIS A 74 0.58 -11.75 2.80
CA HIS A 74 -0.47 -11.34 3.73
C HIS A 74 -0.72 -9.83 3.64
N GLU A 75 -1.57 -9.43 2.66
CA GLU A 75 -1.98 -8.04 2.43
C GLU A 75 -3.36 -7.73 3.05
N GLY A 76 -4.07 -8.77 3.51
CA GLY A 76 -5.40 -8.65 4.07
C GLY A 76 -5.40 -7.94 5.43
N ALA A 77 -6.03 -6.77 5.49
CA ALA A 77 -6.21 -6.00 6.72
C ALA A 77 -7.36 -5.00 6.56
N CYS A 78 -7.92 -4.54 7.69
CA CYS A 78 -8.63 -3.28 7.72
C CYS A 78 -7.60 -2.15 7.69
N SER A 79 -7.58 -1.34 6.63
CA SER A 79 -6.64 -0.23 6.44
C SER A 79 -7.28 1.15 6.69
N ASP A 80 -8.52 1.22 7.17
CA ASP A 80 -9.20 2.46 7.49
C ASP A 80 -8.63 3.05 8.79
N THR A 81 -7.79 4.07 8.66
CA THR A 81 -7.17 4.78 9.80
C THR A 81 -8.16 5.59 10.63
N MET A 82 -9.37 5.79 10.13
CA MET A 82 -10.47 6.49 10.82
C MET A 82 -11.41 5.53 11.57
N ASN A 83 -11.23 4.23 11.40
CA ASN A 83 -11.97 3.24 12.17
C ASN A 83 -11.43 3.17 13.60
N HIS A 84 -12.31 3.43 14.59
CA HIS A 84 -11.98 3.41 16.02
C HIS A 84 -12.45 2.13 16.74
N ASP A 85 -13.03 1.15 16.04
CA ASP A 85 -13.36 -0.15 16.63
C ASP A 85 -12.07 -0.95 16.88
N GLY A 86 -11.55 -0.82 18.10
CA GLY A 86 -10.32 -1.48 18.50
C GLY A 86 -10.44 -3.00 18.52
N LEU A 87 -11.58 -3.54 18.94
CA LEU A 87 -11.82 -4.98 18.99
C LEU A 87 -11.78 -5.59 17.59
N TYR A 88 -12.53 -5.01 16.66
CA TYR A 88 -12.51 -5.41 15.25
C TYR A 88 -11.10 -5.29 14.65
N MET A 89 -10.43 -4.18 14.89
CA MET A 89 -9.10 -3.92 14.34
C MET A 89 -8.08 -4.96 14.84
N MET A 90 -8.09 -5.26 16.14
CA MET A 90 -7.17 -6.25 16.71
C MET A 90 -7.48 -7.66 16.23
N HIS A 91 -8.74 -8.05 16.19
CA HIS A 91 -9.12 -9.37 15.69
C HIS A 91 -8.75 -9.54 14.20
N ASN A 92 -9.09 -8.55 13.38
CA ASN A 92 -8.92 -8.62 11.92
C ASN A 92 -7.46 -8.47 11.47
N ASN A 93 -6.66 -7.61 12.13
CA ASN A 93 -5.31 -7.30 11.69
C ASN A 93 -4.24 -8.05 12.51
N TYR A 94 -4.43 -8.19 13.83
CA TYR A 94 -3.40 -8.76 14.70
C TYR A 94 -3.58 -10.27 14.90
N GLU A 95 -4.74 -10.72 15.38
CA GLU A 95 -4.97 -12.14 15.65
C GLU A 95 -4.94 -12.99 14.36
N PHE A 96 -5.53 -12.48 13.30
CA PHE A 96 -5.49 -13.15 11.99
C PHE A 96 -4.03 -13.30 11.50
N SER A 97 -3.22 -12.26 11.61
CA SER A 97 -1.79 -12.31 11.23
C SER A 97 -0.99 -13.32 12.06
N LYS A 98 -1.29 -13.43 13.36
CA LYS A 98 -0.65 -14.43 14.23
C LYS A 98 -0.98 -15.85 13.82
N ALA A 99 -2.25 -16.13 13.49
CA ALA A 99 -2.67 -17.44 13.02
C ALA A 99 -1.94 -17.85 11.72
N LEU A 100 -1.76 -16.92 10.79
CA LEU A 100 -1.00 -17.17 9.57
C LEU A 100 0.48 -17.39 9.83
N LEU A 101 1.10 -16.60 10.70
CA LEU A 101 2.51 -16.81 11.06
C LEU A 101 2.71 -18.20 11.69
N ALA A 102 1.83 -18.60 12.62
CA ALA A 102 1.91 -19.92 13.23
C ALA A 102 1.79 -21.07 12.21
N PHE A 103 0.91 -20.91 11.21
CA PHE A 103 0.83 -21.85 10.08
C PHE A 103 2.14 -21.88 9.30
N CYS A 104 2.67 -20.71 8.91
CA CYS A 104 3.88 -20.63 8.09
C CYS A 104 5.10 -21.23 8.79
N GLU A 105 5.27 -20.98 10.09
CA GLU A 105 6.38 -21.57 10.87
C GLU A 105 6.25 -23.09 11.02
N ARG A 106 5.02 -23.61 11.19
CA ARG A 106 4.78 -25.05 11.26
C ARG A 106 5.07 -25.77 9.95
N GLU A 107 4.73 -25.13 8.82
CA GLU A 107 4.85 -25.73 7.50
C GLU A 107 6.16 -25.40 6.76
N GLY A 108 6.99 -24.50 7.30
CA GLY A 108 8.18 -23.97 6.60
C GLY A 108 7.82 -23.06 5.40
N THR A 109 6.62 -22.46 5.40
CA THR A 109 6.09 -21.60 4.34
C THR A 109 6.62 -20.18 4.49
N GLN A 110 7.04 -19.54 3.38
CA GLN A 110 7.45 -18.12 3.41
C GLN A 110 6.27 -17.24 3.83
N PHE A 111 6.50 -16.30 4.75
CA PHE A 111 5.50 -15.35 5.23
C PHE A 111 5.93 -13.91 4.95
N LEU A 112 5.27 -13.30 3.98
CA LEU A 112 5.50 -11.93 3.54
C LEU A 112 4.26 -11.10 3.90
N TYR A 113 4.40 -10.12 4.83
CA TYR A 113 3.22 -9.46 5.37
C TYR A 113 3.27 -7.94 5.29
N ALA A 114 2.09 -7.33 5.10
CA ALA A 114 1.90 -5.89 5.10
C ALA A 114 2.00 -5.32 6.52
N SER A 115 3.05 -4.55 6.80
CA SER A 115 3.10 -3.56 7.87
C SER A 115 2.81 -2.16 7.31
N SER A 116 3.11 -1.10 8.02
CA SER A 116 2.78 0.27 7.61
C SER A 116 3.71 1.30 8.19
N ALA A 117 3.98 2.38 7.45
CA ALA A 117 4.65 3.57 7.97
C ALA A 117 3.84 4.29 9.09
N SER A 118 2.56 3.95 9.28
CA SER A 118 1.76 4.46 10.42
C SER A 118 2.31 4.04 11.78
N VAL A 119 3.19 3.04 11.84
CA VAL A 119 3.88 2.62 13.07
C VAL A 119 4.78 3.72 13.64
N TYR A 120 5.27 4.63 12.79
CA TYR A 120 6.15 5.72 13.20
C TYR A 120 5.41 6.94 13.81
N GLY A 121 4.08 7.00 13.62
CA GLY A 121 3.27 8.09 14.17
C GLY A 121 3.69 9.47 13.66
N ALA A 122 3.82 10.44 14.56
CA ALA A 122 4.22 11.83 14.24
C ALA A 122 5.75 12.04 14.19
N GLY A 123 6.54 10.97 14.31
CA GLY A 123 7.99 11.03 14.27
C GLY A 123 8.54 11.58 12.95
N ARG A 124 9.83 11.97 12.97
CA ARG A 124 10.56 12.45 11.79
C ARG A 124 11.68 11.50 11.36
N VAL A 125 11.86 10.42 12.10
CA VAL A 125 12.85 9.38 11.81
C VAL A 125 12.10 8.11 11.44
N PHE A 126 12.37 7.59 10.27
CA PHE A 126 11.66 6.46 9.67
C PHE A 126 12.65 5.32 9.42
N ARG A 127 13.19 4.76 10.50
CA ARG A 127 14.05 3.57 10.48
C ARG A 127 13.37 2.42 11.21
N GLU A 128 13.71 1.20 10.86
CA GLU A 128 13.08 -0.02 11.38
C GLU A 128 13.50 -0.34 12.83
N GLU A 129 13.58 0.70 13.66
CA GLU A 129 14.03 0.66 15.06
C GLU A 129 12.86 0.91 16.03
N ARG A 130 12.77 0.09 17.07
CA ARG A 130 11.71 0.21 18.09
C ARG A 130 11.62 1.60 18.73
N ALA A 131 12.76 2.26 18.92
CA ALA A 131 12.83 3.56 19.60
C ALA A 131 12.10 4.70 18.88
N VAL A 132 11.85 4.58 17.56
CA VAL A 132 11.17 5.60 16.74
C VAL A 132 9.74 5.23 16.38
N GLU A 133 9.19 4.17 16.95
CA GLU A 133 7.85 3.66 16.68
C GLU A 133 6.86 4.16 17.74
N ALA A 134 5.86 4.97 17.33
CA ALA A 134 4.85 5.56 18.20
C ALA A 134 3.53 5.80 17.43
N PRO A 135 2.74 4.75 17.14
CA PRO A 135 1.53 4.86 16.32
C PRO A 135 0.48 5.80 16.92
N LEU A 136 -0.26 6.53 16.07
CA LEU A 136 -1.24 7.54 16.47
C LEU A 136 -2.69 7.05 16.49
N ASN A 137 -2.97 5.88 15.94
CA ASN A 137 -4.31 5.31 15.84
C ASN A 137 -4.28 3.79 15.98
N VAL A 138 -5.44 3.18 16.17
CA VAL A 138 -5.55 1.74 16.41
C VAL A 138 -5.12 0.90 15.20
N TYR A 139 -5.27 1.41 13.97
CA TYR A 139 -4.72 0.75 12.78
C TYR A 139 -3.18 0.67 12.85
N GLY A 140 -2.52 1.81 13.04
CA GLY A 140 -1.07 1.85 13.21
C GLY A 140 -0.60 0.99 14.38
N TYR A 141 -1.36 0.99 15.49
CA TYR A 141 -1.08 0.15 16.65
C TYR A 141 -1.19 -1.34 16.33
N SER A 142 -2.19 -1.77 15.56
CA SER A 142 -2.33 -3.19 15.18
C SER A 142 -1.14 -3.69 14.36
N LYS A 143 -0.63 -2.87 13.45
CA LYS A 143 0.57 -3.18 12.65
C LYS A 143 1.85 -3.16 13.49
N PHE A 144 1.99 -2.12 14.33
CA PHE A 144 3.08 -2.02 15.29
C PHE A 144 3.13 -3.23 16.22
N LEU A 145 2.01 -3.64 16.81
CA LEU A 145 1.98 -4.75 17.74
C LEU A 145 2.34 -6.07 17.04
N PHE A 146 1.94 -6.26 15.78
CA PHE A 146 2.31 -7.43 15.02
C PHE A 146 3.81 -7.44 14.66
N ASP A 147 4.41 -6.29 14.30
CA ASP A 147 5.86 -6.16 14.14
C ASP A 147 6.61 -6.55 15.44
N GLN A 148 6.10 -6.12 16.62
CA GLN A 148 6.68 -6.52 17.91
C GLN A 148 6.54 -8.03 18.16
N TYR A 149 5.37 -8.61 17.81
CA TYR A 149 5.13 -10.03 17.94
C TYR A 149 6.14 -10.84 17.10
N VAL A 150 6.32 -10.46 15.83
CA VAL A 150 7.31 -11.08 14.93
C VAL A 150 8.73 -10.98 15.52
N ARG A 151 9.16 -9.78 15.93
CA ARG A 151 10.50 -9.59 16.52
C ARG A 151 10.75 -10.45 17.76
N ARG A 152 9.71 -10.77 18.50
CA ARG A 152 9.82 -11.48 19.77
C ARG A 152 9.63 -12.98 19.64
N TYR A 153 8.75 -13.42 18.74
CA TYR A 153 8.27 -14.79 18.73
C TYR A 153 8.53 -15.54 17.42
N ALA A 154 8.94 -14.87 16.33
CA ALA A 154 9.35 -15.61 15.14
C ALA A 154 10.54 -16.53 15.45
N THR A 155 10.38 -17.80 15.12
CA THR A 155 11.34 -18.86 15.52
C THR A 155 12.48 -19.02 14.51
N GLY A 156 12.33 -18.46 13.29
CA GLY A 156 13.23 -18.67 12.17
C GLY A 156 13.01 -19.99 11.43
N ALA A 157 11.91 -20.70 11.73
CA ALA A 157 11.54 -21.94 11.02
C ALA A 157 11.16 -21.69 9.56
N CYS A 158 10.77 -20.46 9.22
CA CYS A 158 10.50 -20.01 7.85
C CYS A 158 11.02 -18.60 7.63
N GLN A 159 11.05 -18.16 6.36
CA GLN A 159 11.29 -16.76 6.05
C GLN A 159 10.10 -15.90 6.53
N VAL A 160 10.38 -14.83 7.27
CA VAL A 160 9.37 -13.85 7.71
C VAL A 160 9.82 -12.46 7.31
N VAL A 161 9.02 -11.78 6.47
CA VAL A 161 9.32 -10.44 5.97
C VAL A 161 8.15 -9.51 6.19
N GLY A 162 8.36 -8.42 6.91
CA GLY A 162 7.38 -7.35 7.11
C GLY A 162 7.68 -6.14 6.24
N PHE A 163 6.67 -5.64 5.53
CA PHE A 163 6.79 -4.49 4.66
C PHE A 163 6.07 -3.28 5.26
N ARG A 164 6.80 -2.28 5.70
CA ARG A 164 6.27 -1.00 6.13
C ARG A 164 6.00 -0.12 4.92
N TYR A 165 4.82 -0.29 4.33
CA TYR A 165 4.40 0.51 3.19
C TYR A 165 4.25 1.97 3.56
N PHE A 166 4.85 2.85 2.75
CA PHE A 166 4.64 4.29 2.79
C PHE A 166 3.39 4.66 1.98
N ASN A 167 3.32 5.80 1.35
CA ASN A 167 2.11 6.24 0.66
C ASN A 167 1.99 5.59 -0.73
N VAL A 168 1.45 4.38 -0.75
CA VAL A 168 1.27 3.61 -2.00
C VAL A 168 0.14 4.20 -2.83
N TYR A 169 0.35 4.34 -4.13
CA TYR A 169 -0.65 4.74 -5.12
C TYR A 169 -0.54 3.90 -6.39
N GLY A 170 -1.61 3.83 -7.18
CA GLY A 170 -1.56 3.15 -8.47
C GLY A 170 -2.80 2.34 -8.82
N PRO A 171 -2.72 1.51 -9.87
CA PRO A 171 -3.80 0.65 -10.35
C PRO A 171 -4.54 -0.13 -9.25
N ARG A 172 -5.85 -0.34 -9.41
CA ARG A 172 -6.71 -1.20 -8.59
C ARG A 172 -7.05 -0.68 -7.19
N GLU A 173 -6.94 0.64 -6.95
CA GLU A 173 -7.32 1.22 -5.64
C GLU A 173 -8.74 1.83 -5.60
N GLN A 174 -9.51 1.79 -6.69
CA GLN A 174 -10.82 2.43 -6.83
C GLN A 174 -11.83 2.04 -5.74
N HIS A 175 -11.81 0.80 -5.27
CA HIS A 175 -12.71 0.30 -4.22
C HIS A 175 -12.43 0.90 -2.83
N LYS A 176 -11.31 1.61 -2.66
CA LYS A 176 -10.92 2.20 -1.36
C LYS A 176 -11.70 3.46 -1.00
N GLY A 177 -12.50 4.01 -1.93
CA GLY A 177 -13.28 5.22 -1.69
C GLY A 177 -12.42 6.35 -1.14
N ARG A 178 -12.80 6.93 0.00
CA ARG A 178 -12.06 8.04 0.64
C ARG A 178 -10.60 7.70 1.00
N MET A 179 -10.26 6.42 1.14
CA MET A 179 -8.92 5.94 1.49
C MET A 179 -8.05 5.67 0.25
N ALA A 180 -8.55 5.94 -0.95
CA ALA A 180 -7.75 5.93 -2.17
C ALA A 180 -6.68 7.04 -2.12
N SER A 181 -5.63 6.90 -2.93
CA SER A 181 -4.53 7.87 -2.96
C SER A 181 -4.98 9.25 -3.44
N VAL A 182 -4.19 10.27 -3.10
CA VAL A 182 -4.46 11.64 -3.59
C VAL A 182 -4.34 11.72 -5.11
N ALA A 183 -3.49 10.91 -5.75
CA ALA A 183 -3.39 10.84 -7.21
C ALA A 183 -4.72 10.40 -7.84
N TYR A 184 -5.39 9.37 -7.26
CA TYR A 184 -6.71 8.94 -7.66
C TYR A 184 -7.75 10.05 -7.52
N HIS A 185 -7.78 10.72 -6.37
CA HIS A 185 -8.72 11.81 -6.12
C HIS A 185 -8.49 13.00 -7.05
N PHE A 186 -7.24 13.40 -7.29
CA PHE A 186 -6.92 14.50 -8.21
C PHE A 186 -7.28 14.17 -9.66
N PHE A 187 -7.10 12.92 -10.10
CA PHE A 187 -7.55 12.46 -11.40
C PHE A 187 -9.06 12.69 -11.59
N HIS A 188 -9.87 12.22 -10.65
CA HIS A 188 -11.33 12.36 -10.72
C HIS A 188 -11.78 13.82 -10.60
N GLN A 189 -11.25 14.57 -9.63
CA GLN A 189 -11.58 15.98 -9.46
C GLN A 189 -11.31 16.79 -10.75
N TYR A 190 -10.12 16.61 -11.34
CA TYR A 190 -9.76 17.34 -12.56
C TYR A 190 -10.64 16.95 -13.76
N ARG A 191 -10.97 15.68 -13.89
CA ARG A 191 -11.87 15.18 -14.94
C ARG A 191 -13.30 15.73 -14.81
N GLU A 192 -13.80 15.84 -13.59
CA GLU A 192 -15.16 16.25 -13.29
C GLU A 192 -15.32 17.78 -13.31
N THR A 193 -14.36 18.51 -12.77
CA THR A 193 -14.49 19.95 -12.48
C THR A 193 -13.46 20.83 -13.17
N GLY A 194 -12.41 20.27 -13.73
CA GLY A 194 -11.25 21.01 -14.25
C GLY A 194 -10.32 21.54 -13.16
N GLN A 195 -10.58 21.20 -11.88
CA GLN A 195 -9.83 21.69 -10.74
C GLN A 195 -9.42 20.55 -9.80
N VAL A 196 -8.37 20.75 -9.04
CA VAL A 196 -7.94 19.88 -7.93
C VAL A 196 -7.82 20.71 -6.66
N ARG A 197 -8.26 20.16 -5.51
CA ARG A 197 -8.29 20.83 -4.23
C ARG A 197 -7.34 20.18 -3.25
N LEU A 198 -6.36 20.94 -2.75
CA LEU A 198 -5.37 20.52 -1.78
C LEU A 198 -5.65 21.18 -0.44
N PHE A 199 -5.10 20.60 0.64
CA PHE A 199 -5.17 21.24 1.95
C PHE A 199 -4.26 22.47 1.99
N GLY A 200 -4.74 23.50 2.67
CA GLY A 200 -4.00 24.71 2.99
C GLY A 200 -2.83 24.45 3.93
N ALA A 201 -2.23 25.54 4.42
CA ALA A 201 -1.08 25.47 5.31
C ALA A 201 -1.41 24.71 6.61
N SER A 202 -0.54 23.80 7.01
CA SER A 202 -0.67 23.07 8.27
C SER A 202 0.65 22.42 8.69
N GLY A 203 0.83 22.16 9.99
CA GLY A 203 2.00 21.46 10.52
C GLY A 203 3.35 22.10 10.18
N GLY A 204 3.38 23.43 10.02
CA GLY A 204 4.59 24.20 9.65
C GLY A 204 4.90 24.19 8.14
N TYR A 205 4.02 23.64 7.30
CA TYR A 205 4.14 23.66 5.85
C TYR A 205 3.17 24.64 5.21
N ALA A 206 3.58 25.28 4.11
CA ALA A 206 2.68 26.08 3.28
C ALA A 206 1.61 25.21 2.61
N ALA A 207 0.64 25.83 1.93
CA ALA A 207 -0.45 25.15 1.26
C ALA A 207 0.05 24.14 0.22
N GLY A 208 -0.37 22.88 0.36
CA GLY A 208 0.04 21.77 -0.50
C GLY A 208 1.50 21.32 -0.34
N GLU A 209 2.29 21.91 0.56
CA GLU A 209 3.71 21.64 0.76
C GLU A 209 3.99 20.55 1.81
N GLN A 210 2.97 19.99 2.45
CA GLN A 210 3.12 18.79 3.25
C GLN A 210 3.76 17.70 2.38
N ARG A 211 4.61 16.85 2.97
CA ARG A 211 5.44 15.92 2.21
C ARG A 211 5.18 14.47 2.60
N ARG A 212 5.16 13.60 1.60
CA ARG A 212 5.08 12.16 1.77
C ARG A 212 6.08 11.46 0.88
N ASP A 213 6.50 10.29 1.32
CA ASP A 213 7.13 9.32 0.44
C ASP A 213 6.02 8.59 -0.32
N PHE A 214 5.77 9.01 -1.55
CA PHE A 214 4.81 8.40 -2.45
C PHE A 214 5.49 7.31 -3.26
N VAL A 215 5.01 6.08 -3.16
CA VAL A 215 5.58 4.91 -3.84
C VAL A 215 4.55 4.28 -4.79
N SER A 216 4.96 3.98 -6.01
CA SER A 216 4.12 3.28 -6.97
C SER A 216 3.84 1.85 -6.50
N VAL A 217 2.63 1.35 -6.71
CA VAL A 217 2.30 -0.05 -6.45
C VAL A 217 3.12 -1.01 -7.31
N GLU A 218 3.58 -0.59 -8.49
CA GLU A 218 4.50 -1.38 -9.33
C GLU A 218 5.83 -1.62 -8.60
N ASP A 219 6.39 -0.59 -7.96
CA ASP A 219 7.60 -0.72 -7.15
C ASP A 219 7.37 -1.61 -5.93
N VAL A 220 6.21 -1.45 -5.28
CA VAL A 220 5.80 -2.31 -4.15
C VAL A 220 5.75 -3.78 -4.56
N VAL A 221 5.15 -4.11 -5.71
CA VAL A 221 5.11 -5.48 -6.24
C VAL A 221 6.52 -6.00 -6.49
N ASN A 222 7.38 -5.22 -7.15
CA ASN A 222 8.76 -5.63 -7.43
C ASN A 222 9.56 -5.92 -6.15
N ILE A 223 9.38 -5.12 -5.10
CA ILE A 223 10.01 -5.34 -3.79
C ILE A 223 9.47 -6.64 -3.16
N ASN A 224 8.15 -6.85 -3.13
CA ASN A 224 7.56 -8.08 -2.60
C ASN A 224 8.10 -9.32 -3.31
N LEU A 225 8.16 -9.29 -4.64
CA LEU A 225 8.64 -10.41 -5.44
C LEU A 225 10.16 -10.62 -5.30
N HIS A 226 10.94 -9.57 -5.03
CA HIS A 226 12.35 -9.73 -4.67
C HIS A 226 12.51 -10.68 -3.46
N PHE A 227 11.75 -10.48 -2.40
CA PHE A 227 11.83 -11.32 -1.22
C PHE A 227 11.27 -12.74 -1.45
N LEU A 228 10.26 -12.92 -2.31
CA LEU A 228 9.78 -14.25 -2.69
C LEU A 228 10.92 -15.12 -3.24
N TRP A 229 11.80 -14.52 -4.05
CA TRP A 229 12.91 -15.25 -4.67
C TRP A 229 14.20 -15.28 -3.85
N HIS A 230 14.29 -14.47 -2.79
CA HIS A 230 15.45 -14.44 -1.88
C HIS A 230 15.05 -14.98 -0.50
N LYS A 231 14.82 -16.29 -0.43
CA LYS A 231 14.26 -17.00 0.74
C LYS A 231 15.08 -16.91 2.03
N ASN A 232 16.34 -16.53 1.94
CA ASN A 232 17.26 -16.35 3.07
C ASN A 232 17.16 -14.97 3.75
N LEU A 233 16.34 -14.05 3.18
CA LEU A 233 16.16 -12.71 3.72
C LEU A 233 14.94 -12.68 4.65
N SER A 234 15.13 -12.38 5.92
CA SER A 234 14.07 -12.13 6.89
C SER A 234 14.27 -10.78 7.56
N GLY A 235 13.18 -10.16 8.00
CA GLY A 235 13.25 -8.87 8.69
C GLY A 235 12.05 -8.00 8.43
N ILE A 236 12.11 -6.75 8.92
CA ILE A 236 11.10 -5.72 8.67
C ILE A 236 11.76 -4.62 7.87
N TYR A 237 11.14 -4.21 6.76
CA TYR A 237 11.72 -3.28 5.81
C TYR A 237 10.75 -2.15 5.45
N ASN A 238 11.26 -0.94 5.37
CA ASN A 238 10.52 0.17 4.79
C ASN A 238 10.36 -0.01 3.28
N VAL A 239 9.15 0.20 2.80
CA VAL A 239 8.83 0.16 1.37
C VAL A 239 8.34 1.53 0.94
N GLY A 240 9.27 2.31 0.43
CA GLY A 240 9.12 3.67 -0.07
C GLY A 240 10.20 3.95 -1.11
N THR A 241 10.28 5.20 -1.54
CA THR A 241 11.26 5.65 -2.54
C THR A 241 12.51 6.26 -1.91
N GLY A 242 12.46 6.59 -0.61
CA GLY A 242 13.48 7.38 0.08
C GLY A 242 13.42 8.88 -0.27
N ARG A 243 12.35 9.33 -0.95
CA ARG A 243 12.15 10.72 -1.38
C ARG A 243 10.82 11.26 -0.90
N ALA A 244 10.86 12.31 -0.11
CA ALA A 244 9.67 13.03 0.32
C ALA A 244 9.27 14.07 -0.73
N GLN A 245 8.12 13.91 -1.39
CA GLN A 245 7.57 14.84 -2.37
C GLN A 245 6.29 15.50 -1.85
N THR A 246 5.94 16.65 -2.40
CA THR A 246 4.81 17.46 -1.93
C THR A 246 3.48 16.98 -2.53
N PHE A 247 2.37 17.35 -1.91
CA PHE A 247 1.06 17.16 -2.52
C PHE A 247 0.90 18.03 -3.77
N ASN A 248 1.57 19.18 -3.83
CA ASN A 248 1.66 20.01 -5.03
C ASN A 248 2.32 19.25 -6.19
N ASP A 249 3.39 18.47 -5.92
CA ASP A 249 4.04 17.64 -6.94
C ASP A 249 3.08 16.58 -7.51
N VAL A 250 2.31 15.92 -6.63
CA VAL A 250 1.33 14.90 -7.05
C VAL A 250 0.22 15.51 -7.89
N ALA A 251 -0.32 16.66 -7.46
CA ALA A 251 -1.37 17.37 -8.19
C ALA A 251 -0.86 17.82 -9.55
N THR A 252 0.32 18.44 -9.61
CA THR A 252 0.95 18.90 -10.84
C THR A 252 1.22 17.75 -11.81
N ALA A 253 1.76 16.64 -11.32
CA ALA A 253 2.04 15.46 -12.13
C ALA A 253 0.75 14.86 -12.72
N THR A 254 -0.29 14.67 -11.89
CA THR A 254 -1.57 14.10 -12.30
C THR A 254 -2.28 14.98 -13.33
N VAL A 255 -2.37 16.30 -13.06
CA VAL A 255 -3.00 17.24 -13.97
C VAL A 255 -2.24 17.32 -15.31
N ASN A 256 -0.92 17.38 -15.27
CA ASN A 256 -0.13 17.44 -16.48
C ASN A 256 -0.17 16.15 -17.31
N ALA A 257 -0.31 14.99 -16.67
CA ALA A 257 -0.53 13.74 -17.40
C ALA A 257 -1.87 13.78 -18.17
N LEU A 258 -2.95 14.25 -17.53
CA LEU A 258 -4.25 14.47 -18.20
C LEU A 258 -4.17 15.51 -19.30
N ARG A 259 -3.49 16.64 -19.07
CA ARG A 259 -3.28 17.69 -20.07
C ARG A 259 -2.56 17.17 -21.31
N ARG A 260 -1.48 16.38 -21.11
CA ARG A 260 -0.76 15.75 -22.26
C ARG A 260 -1.69 14.80 -23.04
N HIS A 261 -2.50 14.02 -22.35
CA HIS A 261 -3.48 13.14 -22.98
C HIS A 261 -4.46 13.93 -23.86
N ASP A 262 -4.87 15.12 -23.40
CA ASP A 262 -5.77 16.02 -24.11
C ASP A 262 -5.05 16.90 -25.19
N GLY A 263 -3.77 16.66 -25.48
CA GLY A 263 -2.97 17.43 -26.41
C GLY A 263 -2.63 18.85 -25.94
N LYS A 264 -2.67 19.10 -24.62
CA LYS A 264 -2.35 20.41 -24.01
C LYS A 264 -0.96 20.40 -23.41
N GLU A 265 -0.27 21.53 -23.52
CA GLU A 265 1.07 21.70 -22.93
C GLU A 265 1.02 21.57 -21.39
N PRO A 266 2.05 20.95 -20.77
CA PRO A 266 2.20 20.90 -19.33
C PRO A 266 2.39 22.31 -18.75
N LEU A 267 1.99 22.50 -17.50
CA LEU A 267 2.11 23.76 -16.78
C LEU A 267 2.92 23.54 -15.48
N THR A 268 3.61 24.57 -15.05
CA THR A 268 4.24 24.58 -13.72
C THR A 268 3.18 24.65 -12.62
N THR A 269 3.52 24.27 -11.40
CA THR A 269 2.62 24.38 -10.24
C THR A 269 2.11 25.82 -10.08
N ALA A 270 2.99 26.82 -10.23
CA ALA A 270 2.63 28.23 -10.13
C ALA A 270 1.59 28.66 -11.19
N GLU A 271 1.73 28.17 -12.44
CA GLU A 271 0.76 28.43 -13.51
C GLU A 271 -0.58 27.72 -13.25
N LEU A 272 -0.55 26.49 -12.72
CA LEU A 272 -1.75 25.77 -12.34
C LEU A 272 -2.53 26.49 -11.23
N VAL A 273 -1.82 27.01 -10.22
CA VAL A 273 -2.42 27.83 -9.16
C VAL A 273 -2.96 29.16 -9.71
N LYS A 274 -2.18 29.86 -10.54
CA LYS A 274 -2.62 31.14 -11.16
C LYS A 274 -3.87 30.99 -12.01
N ARG A 275 -4.05 29.81 -12.66
CA ARG A 275 -5.23 29.48 -13.47
C ARG A 275 -6.38 28.86 -12.67
N GLU A 276 -6.27 28.82 -11.34
CA GLU A 276 -7.23 28.18 -10.43
C GLU A 276 -7.51 26.68 -10.74
N ILE A 277 -6.57 26.02 -11.41
CA ILE A 277 -6.62 24.57 -11.63
C ILE A 277 -6.24 23.83 -10.35
N ILE A 278 -5.21 24.32 -9.64
CA ILE A 278 -4.91 23.92 -8.26
C ILE A 278 -5.45 24.97 -7.32
N THR A 279 -6.30 24.56 -6.37
CA THR A 279 -6.88 25.42 -5.33
C THR A 279 -6.63 24.84 -3.96
N TYR A 280 -6.66 25.70 -2.93
CA TYR A 280 -6.40 25.28 -1.56
C TYR A 280 -7.64 25.48 -0.69
N ILE A 281 -7.99 24.46 0.10
CA ILE A 281 -9.09 24.48 1.06
C ILE A 281 -8.55 24.50 2.49
N PRO A 282 -9.30 25.03 3.46
CA PRO A 282 -8.89 24.99 4.86
C PRO A 282 -8.50 23.58 5.31
N PHE A 283 -7.44 23.48 6.12
CA PHE A 283 -7.05 22.19 6.69
C PHE A 283 -8.14 21.69 7.64
N PRO A 284 -8.63 20.43 7.51
CA PRO A 284 -9.72 19.91 8.34
C PRO A 284 -9.33 19.85 9.82
N GLU A 285 -10.14 20.46 10.71
CA GLU A 285 -9.90 20.45 12.16
C GLU A 285 -9.80 19.02 12.73
N ALA A 286 -10.59 18.08 12.22
CA ALA A 286 -10.58 16.69 12.66
C ALA A 286 -9.24 15.97 12.45
N LEU A 287 -8.36 16.51 11.59
CA LEU A 287 -7.03 15.97 11.30
C LEU A 287 -5.92 16.63 12.12
N VAL A 288 -6.20 17.71 12.82
CA VAL A 288 -5.20 18.41 13.63
C VAL A 288 -4.67 17.46 14.72
N GLY A 289 -3.35 17.34 14.83
CA GLY A 289 -2.67 16.43 15.77
C GLY A 289 -2.71 14.94 15.42
N LYS A 290 -3.47 14.55 14.40
CA LYS A 290 -3.59 13.15 13.93
C LYS A 290 -3.00 12.92 12.53
N TYR A 291 -2.53 13.98 11.89
CA TYR A 291 -2.04 13.96 10.52
C TYR A 291 -0.52 14.00 10.48
N GLN A 292 0.07 13.03 9.81
CA GLN A 292 1.50 13.05 9.53
C GLN A 292 1.79 14.10 8.45
N SER A 293 2.45 15.20 8.78
CA SER A 293 2.79 16.24 7.77
C SER A 293 4.04 15.93 6.96
N TYR A 294 4.80 14.92 7.39
CA TYR A 294 6.03 14.49 6.72
C TYR A 294 6.23 12.98 6.87
N THR A 295 6.60 12.31 5.78
CA THR A 295 7.16 10.94 5.79
C THR A 295 8.23 10.80 4.73
N GLN A 296 9.30 10.08 5.05
CA GLN A 296 10.36 9.69 4.11
C GLN A 296 10.98 8.37 4.58
N ALA A 297 10.89 7.33 3.79
CA ALA A 297 11.47 6.04 4.13
C ALA A 297 13.00 6.15 4.20
N ASN A 298 13.60 5.64 5.28
CA ASN A 298 14.97 5.18 5.17
C ASN A 298 14.93 3.82 4.47
N VAL A 299 15.60 3.67 3.36
CA VAL A 299 15.59 2.47 2.52
C VAL A 299 16.92 1.70 2.56
N ASP A 300 17.82 2.05 3.47
CA ASP A 300 19.16 1.45 3.57
C ASP A 300 19.05 -0.06 3.82
N ALA A 301 18.24 -0.48 4.79
CA ALA A 301 18.02 -1.89 5.09
C ALA A 301 17.47 -2.68 3.87
N LEU A 302 16.58 -2.09 3.09
CA LEU A 302 16.09 -2.69 1.84
C LEU A 302 17.23 -2.80 0.81
N ARG A 303 18.08 -1.78 0.67
CA ARG A 303 19.21 -1.79 -0.27
C ARG A 303 20.27 -2.84 0.12
N GLU A 304 20.50 -3.03 1.39
CA GLU A 304 21.42 -4.06 1.92
C GLU A 304 20.97 -5.49 1.57
N THR A 305 19.69 -5.73 1.25
CA THR A 305 19.21 -7.03 0.74
C THR A 305 19.63 -7.32 -0.70
N GLY A 306 20.32 -6.39 -1.38
CA GLY A 306 20.66 -6.50 -2.79
C GLY A 306 19.56 -5.96 -3.74
N TYR A 307 18.47 -5.40 -3.23
CA TYR A 307 17.47 -4.74 -4.06
C TYR A 307 18.00 -3.39 -4.57
N THR A 308 18.45 -3.36 -5.83
CA THR A 308 19.09 -2.19 -6.45
C THR A 308 18.20 -1.45 -7.46
N ALA A 309 17.02 -1.97 -7.78
CA ALA A 309 16.14 -1.33 -8.74
C ALA A 309 15.77 0.10 -8.32
N SER A 310 15.75 1.02 -9.29
CA SER A 310 15.26 2.37 -9.06
C SER A 310 13.74 2.37 -8.92
N THR A 311 13.24 3.26 -8.06
CA THR A 311 11.82 3.50 -7.90
C THR A 311 11.37 4.70 -8.72
N TYR A 312 10.12 4.72 -9.17
CA TYR A 312 9.53 5.87 -9.84
C TYR A 312 9.47 7.08 -8.90
N ASP A 313 9.73 8.26 -9.43
CA ASP A 313 9.32 9.50 -8.78
C ASP A 313 7.82 9.77 -9.03
N VAL A 314 7.27 10.80 -8.37
CA VAL A 314 5.86 11.16 -8.50
C VAL A 314 5.50 11.51 -9.95
N ALA A 315 6.39 12.18 -10.68
CA ALA A 315 6.10 12.59 -12.07
C ALA A 315 5.97 11.38 -13.00
N GLN A 316 6.87 10.41 -12.86
CA GLN A 316 6.85 9.17 -13.62
C GLN A 316 5.67 8.27 -13.23
N GLY A 317 5.53 7.99 -11.94
CA GLY A 317 4.52 7.06 -11.44
C GLY A 317 3.09 7.59 -11.60
N ALA A 318 2.83 8.89 -11.34
CA ALA A 318 1.52 9.47 -11.55
C ALA A 318 1.12 9.49 -13.04
N SER A 319 2.08 9.75 -13.96
CA SER A 319 1.80 9.69 -15.40
C SER A 319 1.35 8.29 -15.82
N ARG A 320 2.09 7.24 -15.42
CA ARG A 320 1.73 5.84 -15.70
C ARG A 320 0.35 5.48 -15.11
N TYR A 321 0.10 5.93 -13.90
CA TYR A 321 -1.19 5.67 -13.25
C TYR A 321 -2.35 6.36 -13.97
N VAL A 322 -2.19 7.60 -14.39
CA VAL A 322 -3.20 8.33 -15.19
C VAL A 322 -3.48 7.61 -16.52
N GLU A 323 -2.45 7.13 -17.22
CA GLU A 323 -2.61 6.33 -18.45
C GLU A 323 -3.44 5.07 -18.20
N TRP A 324 -3.17 4.37 -17.10
CA TRP A 324 -3.96 3.19 -16.72
C TRP A 324 -5.44 3.55 -16.42
N LEU A 325 -5.69 4.62 -15.65
CA LEU A 325 -7.05 5.09 -15.35
C LEU A 325 -7.83 5.45 -16.65
N LEU A 326 -7.17 6.11 -17.60
CA LEU A 326 -7.76 6.45 -18.89
C LEU A 326 -8.06 5.22 -19.75
N SER A 327 -7.21 4.20 -19.72
CA SER A 327 -7.45 2.94 -20.44
C SER A 327 -8.69 2.21 -19.93
N ARG A 328 -8.91 2.20 -18.61
CA ARG A 328 -10.09 1.58 -18.00
C ARG A 328 -11.38 2.36 -18.25
N ALA A 329 -11.32 3.69 -18.28
CA ALA A 329 -12.49 4.53 -18.59
C ALA A 329 -12.99 4.39 -20.03
N ARG A 330 -12.20 3.81 -20.94
CA ARG A 330 -12.60 3.52 -22.34
C ARG A 330 -13.19 2.13 -22.51
N ALA A 331 -12.96 1.24 -21.56
CA ALA A 331 -13.39 -0.17 -21.64
C ALA A 331 -14.75 -0.42 -20.97
N GLY A 332 -15.30 0.55 -20.24
CA GLY A 332 -16.64 0.54 -19.64
C GLY A 332 -17.53 1.64 -20.20
#